data_ae1836d7ab8455ee467fd8ba42494948
#
_entry.id   ae1836d7ab8455ee467fd8ba42494948
#
_cell.length_a   1.000
_cell.length_b   1.000
_cell.length_c   1.000
_cell.angle_alpha   90.00
_cell.angle_beta   90.00
_cell.angle_gamma   90.00
#
_symmetry.space_group_name_H-M   'P 1'
#
loop_
_entity.id
_entity.type
_entity.pdbx_description
1 polymer ?
#
loop_
_entity_poly.entity_id
_entity_poly.type
_entity_poly.pdbx_seq_one_letter_code
_entity_poly.pdbx_strand_id
1 'polypeptide(L)'
;GELDIDDLPDAWDDMYEKFLGIRSPDRKQGVLQDIHWSMGAFGYFPTYTLGNLYSAQLLSAARADLESDETLEEMWGRGEFEPLLQWMRDKVHARGSILSPAELIEEATGQPPTPQPFIDYLAAKIERLYGVNA
;
A
#
# COMPACT_ATOMS: atom_id res chain seq x y z
N GLY A 1 -5.25 -10.81 -25.64
CA GLY A 1 -5.38 -11.01 -24.23
C GLY A 1 -5.81 -12.42 -23.90
N GLU A 2 -5.66 -12.80 -22.65
CA GLU A 2 -6.04 -14.15 -22.17
C GLU A 2 -7.50 -14.22 -21.73
N LEU A 3 -8.17 -13.04 -21.59
CA LEU A 3 -9.57 -12.90 -21.18
C LEU A 3 -10.33 -12.13 -22.23
N ASP A 4 -11.52 -12.62 -22.63
CA ASP A 4 -12.46 -11.86 -23.43
C ASP A 4 -13.18 -10.80 -22.57
N ILE A 5 -13.57 -9.68 -23.19
CA ILE A 5 -14.26 -8.59 -22.49
C ILE A 5 -15.61 -9.05 -21.96
N ASP A 6 -16.30 -9.92 -22.67
CA ASP A 6 -17.60 -10.45 -22.25
C ASP A 6 -17.50 -11.37 -21.02
N ASP A 7 -16.33 -12.01 -20.81
CA ASP A 7 -16.05 -12.86 -19.63
C ASP A 7 -15.57 -12.08 -18.41
N LEU A 8 -15.26 -10.79 -18.57
CA LEU A 8 -14.69 -9.96 -17.50
C LEU A 8 -15.55 -9.91 -16.23
N PRO A 9 -16.89 -9.77 -16.29
CA PRO A 9 -17.72 -9.77 -15.09
C PRO A 9 -17.63 -11.07 -14.28
N ASP A 10 -17.63 -12.20 -14.98
CA ASP A 10 -17.56 -13.52 -14.33
C ASP A 10 -16.16 -13.75 -13.75
N ALA A 11 -15.11 -13.38 -14.47
CA ALA A 11 -13.73 -13.44 -13.97
C ALA A 11 -13.51 -12.56 -12.72
N TRP A 12 -14.13 -11.38 -12.67
CA TRP A 12 -14.14 -10.52 -11.49
C TRP A 12 -14.78 -11.23 -10.29
N ASP A 13 -15.97 -11.76 -10.45
CA ASP A 13 -16.70 -12.44 -9.38
C ASP A 13 -15.98 -13.69 -8.91
N ASP A 14 -15.39 -14.48 -9.80
CA ASP A 14 -14.60 -15.67 -9.46
C ASP A 14 -13.36 -15.32 -8.62
N MET A 15 -12.70 -14.22 -8.93
CA MET A 15 -11.56 -13.75 -8.13
C MET A 15 -11.99 -13.24 -6.76
N TYR A 16 -13.10 -12.51 -6.65
CA TYR A 16 -13.67 -12.09 -5.38
C TYR A 16 -14.07 -13.28 -4.50
N GLU A 17 -14.75 -14.28 -5.09
CA GLU A 17 -15.12 -15.49 -4.38
C GLU A 17 -13.88 -16.28 -3.90
N LYS A 18 -12.87 -16.39 -4.76
CA LYS A 18 -11.62 -17.08 -4.43
C LYS A 18 -10.86 -16.44 -3.26
N PHE A 19 -10.78 -15.12 -3.20
CA PHE A 19 -9.95 -14.42 -2.21
C PHE A 19 -10.73 -13.95 -0.97
N LEU A 20 -12.02 -13.66 -1.11
CA LEU A 20 -12.84 -13.06 -0.06
C LEU A 20 -14.02 -13.94 0.37
N GLY A 21 -14.31 -15.04 -0.36
CA GLY A 21 -15.44 -15.91 -0.08
C GLY A 21 -16.80 -15.27 -0.38
N ILE A 22 -16.84 -14.20 -1.15
CA ILE A 22 -18.06 -13.48 -1.51
C ILE A 22 -18.15 -13.31 -3.02
N ARG A 23 -19.39 -13.36 -3.55
CA ARG A 23 -19.69 -13.08 -4.94
C ARG A 23 -20.65 -11.89 -5.02
N SER A 24 -20.43 -10.99 -5.96
CA SER A 24 -21.32 -9.83 -6.11
C SER A 24 -22.72 -10.27 -6.57
N PRO A 25 -23.78 -9.65 -6.04
CA PRO A 25 -25.16 -10.02 -6.42
C PRO A 25 -25.54 -9.57 -7.82
N ASP A 26 -24.87 -8.56 -8.36
CA ASP A 26 -25.05 -8.05 -9.71
C ASP A 26 -23.80 -7.31 -10.21
N ARG A 27 -23.77 -6.99 -11.52
CA ARG A 27 -22.63 -6.29 -12.14
C ARG A 27 -22.39 -4.88 -11.58
N LYS A 28 -23.41 -4.21 -11.05
CA LYS A 28 -23.27 -2.86 -10.47
C LYS A 28 -22.51 -2.89 -9.16
N GLN A 29 -22.70 -3.96 -8.38
CA GLN A 29 -22.00 -4.18 -7.12
C GLN A 29 -20.71 -5.00 -7.29
N GLY A 30 -20.40 -5.43 -8.51
CA GLY A 30 -19.22 -6.16 -8.90
C GLY A 30 -18.28 -5.33 -9.79
N VAL A 31 -18.03 -5.84 -10.98
CA VAL A 31 -17.06 -5.29 -11.95
C VAL A 31 -17.25 -3.80 -12.27
N LEU A 32 -18.48 -3.28 -12.21
CA LEU A 32 -18.78 -1.87 -12.49
C LEU A 32 -18.52 -0.92 -11.31
N GLN A 33 -17.97 -1.42 -10.19
CA GLN A 33 -17.55 -0.58 -9.06
C GLN A 33 -16.25 0.18 -9.35
N ASP A 34 -15.43 -0.28 -10.29
CA ASP A 34 -14.22 0.44 -10.69
C ASP A 34 -14.56 1.60 -11.64
N ILE A 35 -14.73 2.78 -11.05
CA ILE A 35 -15.02 4.02 -11.78
C ILE A 35 -13.86 4.47 -12.71
N HIS A 36 -12.62 4.01 -12.49
CA HIS A 36 -11.46 4.40 -13.30
C HIS A 36 -11.60 3.92 -14.75
N TRP A 37 -12.27 2.81 -14.98
CA TRP A 37 -12.48 2.27 -16.33
C TRP A 37 -13.31 3.22 -17.21
N SER A 38 -14.31 3.88 -16.63
CA SER A 38 -15.12 4.86 -17.37
C SER A 38 -14.31 6.10 -17.81
N MET A 39 -13.16 6.34 -17.18
CA MET A 39 -12.22 7.41 -17.53
C MET A 39 -11.05 6.90 -18.39
N GLY A 40 -11.06 5.64 -18.81
CA GLY A 40 -9.98 5.02 -19.59
C GLY A 40 -8.74 4.67 -18.77
N ALA A 41 -8.80 4.75 -17.44
CA ALA A 41 -7.67 4.45 -16.54
C ALA A 41 -7.65 2.95 -16.15
N PHE A 42 -7.53 2.08 -17.15
CA PHE A 42 -7.41 0.64 -16.94
C PHE A 42 -6.10 0.30 -16.22
N GLY A 43 -6.19 -0.64 -15.24
CA GLY A 43 -5.03 -1.05 -14.45
C GLY A 43 -4.58 -0.05 -13.38
N TYR A 44 -5.30 1.04 -13.16
CA TYR A 44 -4.96 2.05 -12.16
C TYR A 44 -5.18 1.55 -10.71
N PHE A 45 -6.24 0.80 -10.45
CA PHE A 45 -6.61 0.36 -9.11
C PHE A 45 -5.50 -0.38 -8.35
N PRO A 46 -4.68 -1.26 -8.95
CA PRO A 46 -3.56 -1.90 -8.28
C PRO A 46 -2.53 -0.94 -7.70
N THR A 47 -2.43 0.30 -8.22
CA THR A 47 -1.47 1.31 -7.73
C THR A 47 -1.77 1.73 -6.29
N TYR A 48 -3.01 1.64 -5.81
CA TYR A 48 -3.35 1.89 -4.41
C TYR A 48 -2.71 0.87 -3.48
N THR A 49 -2.73 -0.41 -3.88
CA THR A 49 -2.05 -1.46 -3.11
C THR A 49 -0.54 -1.23 -3.09
N LEU A 50 0.07 -0.89 -4.22
CA LEU A 50 1.49 -0.54 -4.27
C LEU A 50 1.81 0.65 -3.36
N GLY A 51 0.97 1.68 -3.33
CA GLY A 51 1.11 2.81 -2.42
C GLY A 51 1.10 2.40 -0.96
N ASN A 52 0.21 1.49 -0.57
CA ASN A 52 0.14 0.95 0.79
C ASN A 52 1.41 0.15 1.15
N LEU A 53 1.90 -0.69 0.24
CA LEU A 53 3.14 -1.45 0.43
C LEU A 53 4.35 -0.53 0.60
N TYR A 54 4.49 0.46 -0.29
CA TYR A 54 5.60 1.41 -0.25
C TYR A 54 5.56 2.29 0.99
N SER A 55 4.38 2.77 1.40
CA SER A 55 4.25 3.59 2.61
C SER A 55 4.66 2.84 3.87
N ALA A 56 4.30 1.55 3.99
CA ALA A 56 4.72 0.73 5.12
C ALA A 56 6.23 0.50 5.12
N GLN A 57 6.83 0.24 3.97
CA GLN A 57 8.28 0.04 3.85
C GLN A 57 9.05 1.33 4.14
N LEU A 58 8.61 2.47 3.62
CA LEU A 58 9.20 3.79 3.91
C LEU A 58 9.09 4.13 5.40
N LEU A 59 7.92 3.92 6.02
CA LEU A 59 7.75 4.18 7.45
C LEU A 59 8.63 3.27 8.30
N SER A 60 8.77 2.01 7.94
CA SER A 60 9.68 1.08 8.63
C SER A 60 11.13 1.55 8.58
N ALA A 61 11.59 2.02 7.40
CA ALA A 61 12.93 2.58 7.25
C ALA A 61 13.11 3.90 8.01
N ALA A 62 12.11 4.80 7.95
CA ALA A 62 12.13 6.05 8.70
C ALA A 62 12.22 5.82 10.22
N ARG A 63 11.50 4.81 10.74
CA ARG A 63 11.63 4.40 12.15
C ARG A 63 13.05 3.96 12.49
N ALA A 64 13.63 3.10 11.67
CA ALA A 64 15.00 2.62 11.89
C ALA A 64 16.04 3.75 11.88
N ASP A 65 15.82 4.80 11.09
CA ASP A 65 16.74 5.94 10.98
C ASP A 65 16.51 7.02 12.07
N LEU A 66 15.27 7.18 12.56
CA LEU A 66 14.87 8.33 13.41
C LEU A 66 14.61 7.95 14.87
N GLU A 67 14.16 6.73 15.16
CA GLU A 67 13.85 6.30 16.53
C GLU A 67 15.14 5.87 17.24
N SER A 68 15.39 6.46 18.42
CA SER A 68 16.49 6.09 19.31
C SER A 68 15.96 5.94 20.74
N ASP A 69 15.89 7.04 21.49
CA ASP A 69 15.37 7.07 22.85
C ASP A 69 13.85 7.32 22.87
N GLU A 70 13.26 7.72 21.73
CA GLU A 70 11.88 8.11 21.57
C GLU A 70 11.31 7.57 20.25
N THR A 71 10.02 7.19 20.26
CA THR A 71 9.30 6.72 19.09
C THR A 71 8.70 7.86 18.26
N LEU A 72 8.43 7.61 16.99
CA LEU A 72 7.73 8.58 16.14
C LEU A 72 6.34 8.89 16.69
N GLU A 73 5.64 7.93 17.30
CA GLU A 73 4.33 8.13 17.92
C GLU A 73 4.38 9.13 19.08
N GLU A 74 5.41 9.07 19.89
CA GLU A 74 5.61 10.02 21.00
C GLU A 74 5.87 11.44 20.49
N MET A 75 6.71 11.57 19.45
CA MET A 75 6.94 12.85 18.75
C MET A 75 5.65 13.40 18.17
N TRP A 76 4.88 12.59 17.46
CA TRP A 76 3.61 13.01 16.84
C TRP A 76 2.55 13.38 17.89
N GLY A 77 2.53 12.67 19.02
CA GLY A 77 1.66 13.00 20.16
C GLY A 77 1.85 14.43 20.68
N ARG A 78 3.04 15.02 20.45
CA ARG A 78 3.38 16.42 20.78
C ARG A 78 3.30 17.37 19.58
N GLY A 79 2.92 16.88 18.41
CA GLY A 79 2.85 17.67 17.17
C GLY A 79 4.22 17.85 16.48
N GLU A 80 5.21 17.05 16.80
CA GLU A 80 6.56 17.12 16.24
C GLU A 80 6.66 16.22 15.00
N PHE A 81 6.33 16.77 13.83
CA PHE A 81 6.34 16.06 12.55
C PHE A 81 7.59 16.33 11.71
N GLU A 82 8.37 17.34 12.07
CA GLU A 82 9.52 17.80 11.27
C GLU A 82 10.58 16.72 11.04
N PRO A 83 10.92 15.83 12.00
CA PRO A 83 11.91 14.78 11.75
C PRO A 83 11.50 13.85 10.60
N LEU A 84 10.26 13.37 10.59
CA LEU A 84 9.74 12.53 9.50
C LEU A 84 9.64 13.31 8.19
N LEU A 85 9.17 14.56 8.23
CA LEU A 85 9.05 15.40 7.04
C LEU A 85 10.42 15.65 6.40
N GLN A 86 11.45 15.91 7.21
CA GLN A 86 12.81 16.10 6.71
C GLN A 86 13.38 14.81 6.11
N TRP A 87 13.17 13.67 6.77
CA TRP A 87 13.54 12.37 6.24
C TRP A 87 12.89 12.11 4.87
N MET A 88 11.60 12.40 4.74
CA MET A 88 10.86 12.27 3.47
C MET A 88 11.40 13.22 2.39
N ARG A 89 11.75 14.46 2.76
CA ARG A 89 12.38 15.42 1.83
C ARG A 89 13.70 14.91 1.29
N ASP A 90 14.55 14.40 2.16
CA ASP A 90 15.90 13.98 1.80
C ASP A 90 15.91 12.65 1.03
N LYS A 91 15.10 11.69 1.44
CA LYS A 91 15.10 10.34 0.87
C LYS A 91 14.19 10.17 -0.34
N VAL A 92 13.07 10.91 -0.39
CA VAL A 92 12.02 10.72 -1.41
C VAL A 92 11.85 11.97 -2.28
N HIS A 93 11.50 13.12 -1.68
CA HIS A 93 11.07 14.28 -2.47
C HIS A 93 12.21 14.88 -3.28
N ALA A 94 13.44 14.91 -2.75
CA ALA A 94 14.61 15.43 -3.43
C ALA A 94 14.97 14.64 -4.71
N ARG A 95 14.47 13.42 -4.87
CA ARG A 95 14.68 12.59 -6.07
C ARG A 95 13.73 12.99 -7.22
N GLY A 96 12.61 13.63 -6.92
CA GLY A 96 11.61 13.98 -7.93
C GLY A 96 11.15 12.74 -8.72
N SER A 97 11.12 12.87 -10.05
CA SER A 97 10.72 11.80 -10.97
C SER A 97 11.90 11.20 -11.75
N ILE A 98 13.11 11.24 -11.19
CA ILE A 98 14.34 10.76 -11.87
C ILE A 98 14.42 9.23 -11.81
N LEU A 99 13.97 8.64 -10.67
CA LEU A 99 13.98 7.21 -10.42
C LEU A 99 12.62 6.58 -10.72
N SER A 100 12.61 5.33 -11.16
CA SER A 100 11.38 4.54 -11.14
C SER A 100 10.91 4.32 -9.69
N PRO A 101 9.61 4.03 -9.45
CA PRO A 101 9.12 3.79 -8.10
C PRO A 101 9.89 2.70 -7.34
N ALA A 102 10.29 1.62 -8.02
CA ALA A 102 11.05 0.54 -7.41
C ALA A 102 12.47 0.99 -6.99
N GLU A 103 13.17 1.70 -7.88
CA GLU A 103 14.50 2.26 -7.59
C GLU A 103 14.44 3.28 -6.45
N LEU A 104 13.39 4.11 -6.40
CA LEU A 104 13.21 5.08 -5.33
C LEU A 104 13.04 4.40 -3.97
N ILE A 105 12.21 3.35 -3.90
CA ILE A 105 12.01 2.58 -2.66
C ILE A 105 13.31 1.92 -2.23
N GLU A 106 14.04 1.30 -3.16
CA GLU A 106 15.32 0.66 -2.85
C GLU A 106 16.36 1.66 -2.36
N GLU A 107 16.48 2.82 -3.01
CA GLU A 107 17.41 3.87 -2.57
C GLU A 107 17.03 4.45 -1.21
N ALA A 108 15.74 4.70 -0.96
CA ALA A 108 15.27 5.31 0.28
C ALA A 108 15.35 4.36 1.48
N THR A 109 15.16 3.06 1.28
CA THR A 109 15.01 2.06 2.35
C THR A 109 16.17 1.06 2.45
N GLY A 110 17.06 1.04 1.45
CA GLY A 110 18.16 0.08 1.36
C GLY A 110 17.74 -1.32 0.92
N GLN A 111 16.47 -1.53 0.54
CA GLN A 111 15.94 -2.82 0.10
C GLN A 111 14.96 -2.66 -1.07
N PRO A 112 14.92 -3.61 -2.00
CA PRO A 112 13.92 -3.60 -3.08
C PRO A 112 12.50 -3.66 -2.50
N PRO A 113 11.48 -3.25 -3.29
CA PRO A 113 10.09 -3.32 -2.87
C PRO A 113 9.69 -4.72 -2.38
N THR A 114 9.12 -4.79 -1.18
CA THR A 114 8.66 -6.04 -0.56
C THR A 114 7.35 -5.83 0.19
N PRO A 115 6.43 -6.81 0.20
CA PRO A 115 5.18 -6.71 0.94
C PRO A 115 5.37 -6.89 2.47
N GLN A 116 6.50 -7.40 2.93
CA GLN A 116 6.69 -7.85 4.31
C GLN A 116 6.41 -6.75 5.34
N PRO A 117 6.94 -5.51 5.23
CA PRO A 117 6.66 -4.45 6.21
C PRO A 117 5.17 -4.13 6.36
N PHE A 118 4.38 -4.24 5.28
CA PHE A 118 2.94 -4.03 5.34
C PHE A 118 2.21 -5.20 6.03
N ILE A 119 2.63 -6.43 5.75
CA ILE A 119 2.09 -7.63 6.40
C ILE A 119 2.37 -7.58 7.90
N ASP A 120 3.60 -7.29 8.29
CA ASP A 120 4.02 -7.18 9.70
C ASP A 120 3.25 -6.08 10.44
N TYR A 121 3.06 -4.93 9.80
CA TYR A 121 2.24 -3.85 10.34
C TYR A 121 0.78 -4.27 10.57
N LEU A 122 0.18 -4.95 9.59
CA LEU A 122 -1.21 -5.42 9.72
C LEU A 122 -1.33 -6.50 10.79
N ALA A 123 -0.42 -7.47 10.85
CA ALA A 123 -0.41 -8.53 11.84
C ALA A 123 -0.33 -7.95 13.27
N ALA A 124 0.63 -7.07 13.51
CA ALA A 124 0.78 -6.40 14.81
C ALA A 124 -0.45 -5.54 15.19
N LYS A 125 -1.06 -4.87 14.21
CA LYS A 125 -2.28 -4.08 14.43
C LYS A 125 -3.47 -4.95 14.78
N ILE A 126 -3.66 -6.07 14.08
CA ILE A 126 -4.75 -7.01 14.30
C ILE A 126 -4.58 -7.67 15.68
N GLU A 127 -3.39 -8.14 16.01
CA GLU A 127 -3.08 -8.70 17.32
C GLU A 127 -3.41 -7.71 18.46
N ARG A 128 -2.97 -6.47 18.34
CA ARG A 128 -3.21 -5.42 19.33
C ARG A 128 -4.69 -5.08 19.51
N LEU A 129 -5.47 -5.07 18.42
CA LEU A 129 -6.87 -4.64 18.46
C LEU A 129 -7.84 -5.75 18.80
N TYR A 130 -7.53 -6.98 18.38
CA TYR A 130 -8.47 -8.11 18.45
C TYR A 130 -7.95 -9.27 19.30
N GLY A 131 -6.68 -9.25 19.72
CA GLY A 131 -6.06 -10.32 20.50
C GLY A 131 -5.93 -11.65 19.76
N VAL A 132 -5.88 -11.61 18.44
CA VAL A 132 -5.72 -12.79 17.58
C VAL A 132 -4.34 -12.75 16.89
N ASN A 133 -3.66 -13.90 16.90
CA ASN A 133 -2.42 -14.04 16.12
C ASN A 133 -2.81 -14.17 14.64
N ALA A 134 -2.24 -13.33 13.80
CA ALA A 134 -2.45 -13.30 12.34
C ALA A 134 -1.37 -14.08 11.59
#